data_057aa42b7ad7f46c46c6140e8769cbd6
#
_entry.id   057aa42b7ad7f46c46c6140e8769cbd6
#
_cell.length_a   1.000
_cell.length_b   1.000
_cell.length_c   1.000
_cell.angle_alpha   90.00
_cell.angle_beta   90.00
_cell.angle_gamma   90.00
#
_symmetry.space_group_name_H-M   'P 1'
#
loop_
_entity.id
_entity.type
_entity.pdbx_description
1 polymer ?
#
loop_
_entity_poly.entity_id
_entity_poly.type
_entity_poly.pdbx_seq_one_letter_code
_entity_poly.pdbx_strand_id
1 'polypeptide(L)'
;MKSFIVILFTFLGFSKALSQEQNSVITTAVPFLNIASDARSSGMGDVGVATAPDAFSMQWNASKYVFSDKKSGIGLGYTPYLESIISDIALLSGYYFKKPTDRSAFSLGLRYFTLGAIELRQFASDPGVITKPNEIAIDGSYALKLSPRMSMGVAGRFIRSNLKFPQETSIDSRAASSFSVDVSAFYQGDIKAFPAFDGRWRWGLNISNLGPKIAYDANGQEDFLPSNLGLGLGYDFIYGPNSMLAVSIDLNKFLVPMPQDYNEDGVIDSADLAEFQELDFVSGILDSFSDAPGGLSDELKEW
;
A
#
# COMPACT_ATOMS: atom_id res chain seq x y z
N MET A 1 29.47 -3.41 -27.37
CA MET A 1 28.25 -2.58 -27.49
C MET A 1 27.14 -3.23 -28.31
N LYS A 2 27.38 -3.87 -29.44
CA LYS A 2 26.33 -4.49 -30.27
C LYS A 2 25.61 -5.68 -29.57
N SER A 3 26.31 -6.47 -28.77
CA SER A 3 25.73 -7.63 -28.05
C SER A 3 24.82 -7.23 -26.88
N PHE A 4 25.04 -6.06 -26.28
CA PHE A 4 24.22 -5.55 -25.17
C PHE A 4 22.85 -5.04 -25.63
N ILE A 5 22.80 -4.50 -26.85
CA ILE A 5 21.57 -3.99 -27.48
C ILE A 5 20.65 -5.15 -27.89
N VAL A 6 21.22 -6.29 -28.31
CA VAL A 6 20.45 -7.47 -28.69
C VAL A 6 19.78 -8.11 -27.46
N ILE A 7 20.45 -8.14 -26.32
CA ILE A 7 19.86 -8.68 -25.06
C ILE A 7 18.72 -7.78 -24.56
N LEU A 8 18.84 -6.46 -24.69
CA LEU A 8 17.77 -5.53 -24.31
C LEU A 8 16.53 -5.67 -25.20
N PHE A 9 16.71 -5.90 -26.50
CA PHE A 9 15.61 -6.11 -27.46
C PHE A 9 14.94 -7.48 -27.32
N THR A 10 15.67 -8.50 -26.86
CA THR A 10 15.06 -9.84 -26.62
C THR A 10 14.17 -9.86 -25.37
N PHE A 11 14.42 -8.99 -24.39
CA PHE A 11 13.55 -8.85 -23.20
C PHE A 11 12.25 -8.10 -23.50
N LEU A 12 12.20 -7.25 -24.52
CA LEU A 12 11.00 -6.51 -24.95
C LEU A 12 10.04 -7.32 -25.83
N GLY A 13 10.44 -8.50 -26.29
CA GLY A 13 9.66 -9.34 -27.22
C GLY A 13 8.72 -10.36 -26.59
N PHE A 14 8.67 -10.48 -25.26
CA PHE A 14 7.87 -11.48 -24.55
C PHE A 14 6.60 -10.95 -23.86
N SER A 15 6.09 -9.79 -24.26
CA SER A 15 4.73 -9.40 -23.90
C SER A 15 3.74 -10.20 -24.77
N LYS A 16 3.46 -11.45 -24.40
CA LYS A 16 2.22 -12.11 -24.83
C LYS A 16 1.07 -11.24 -24.31
N ALA A 17 0.23 -10.75 -25.22
CA ALA A 17 -1.07 -10.23 -24.86
C ALA A 17 -1.85 -11.40 -24.24
N LEU A 18 -1.83 -11.50 -22.92
CA LEU A 18 -2.69 -12.42 -22.18
C LEU A 18 -4.10 -11.86 -22.32
N SER A 19 -4.95 -12.60 -22.99
CA SER A 19 -6.40 -12.38 -22.95
C SER A 19 -6.80 -12.30 -21.48
N GLN A 20 -7.53 -11.24 -21.12
CA GLN A 20 -8.13 -11.14 -19.79
C GLN A 20 -9.18 -12.26 -19.71
N GLU A 21 -8.84 -13.37 -19.11
CA GLU A 21 -9.83 -14.24 -18.49
C GLU A 21 -10.56 -13.40 -17.46
N GLN A 22 -11.81 -13.71 -17.21
CA GLN A 22 -12.70 -12.99 -16.31
C GLN A 22 -12.18 -13.14 -14.86
N ASN A 23 -11.09 -12.44 -14.54
CA ASN A 23 -10.51 -12.46 -13.21
C ASN A 23 -11.38 -11.57 -12.33
N SER A 24 -11.88 -12.12 -11.25
CA SER A 24 -12.53 -11.35 -10.18
C SER A 24 -11.55 -10.31 -9.67
N VAL A 25 -11.96 -9.03 -9.73
CA VAL A 25 -11.12 -7.94 -9.27
C VAL A 25 -11.18 -7.87 -7.75
N ILE A 26 -10.03 -7.93 -7.09
CA ILE A 26 -9.94 -7.71 -5.64
C ILE A 26 -10.41 -6.29 -5.34
N THR A 27 -11.48 -6.16 -4.58
CA THR A 27 -12.02 -4.89 -4.11
C THR A 27 -11.77 -4.75 -2.60
N THR A 28 -11.35 -3.56 -2.19
CA THR A 28 -11.08 -3.28 -0.78
C THR A 28 -11.73 -1.96 -0.37
N ALA A 29 -12.05 -1.84 0.90
CA ALA A 29 -12.37 -0.56 1.50
C ALA A 29 -11.12 0.33 1.58
N VAL A 30 -11.32 1.62 1.71
CA VAL A 30 -10.29 2.65 1.97
C VAL A 30 -9.02 2.53 1.10
N PRO A 31 -9.15 2.40 -0.23
CA PRO A 31 -8.03 2.15 -1.13
C PRO A 31 -6.99 3.29 -1.14
N PHE A 32 -7.33 4.47 -0.60
CA PHE A 32 -6.40 5.60 -0.48
C PHE A 32 -5.14 5.25 0.36
N LEU A 33 -5.21 4.21 1.19
CA LEU A 33 -4.08 3.74 1.98
C LEU A 33 -2.91 3.23 1.11
N ASN A 34 -3.20 2.81 -0.12
CA ASN A 34 -2.20 2.32 -1.07
C ASN A 34 -1.65 3.42 -1.99
N ILE A 35 -2.22 4.63 -1.98
CA ILE A 35 -1.71 5.74 -2.78
C ILE A 35 -0.37 6.20 -2.20
N ALA A 36 0.68 6.24 -3.03
CA ALA A 36 1.98 6.74 -2.62
C ALA A 36 1.89 8.23 -2.22
N SER A 37 2.39 8.53 -1.03
CA SER A 37 2.33 9.87 -0.45
C SER A 37 3.59 10.70 -0.68
N ASP A 38 4.57 10.15 -1.40
CA ASP A 38 5.83 10.84 -1.68
C ASP A 38 6.24 10.72 -3.16
N ALA A 39 6.80 11.81 -3.69
CA ALA A 39 7.21 11.89 -5.09
C ALA A 39 8.37 10.95 -5.45
N ARG A 40 9.21 10.55 -4.47
CA ARG A 40 10.32 9.65 -4.71
C ARG A 40 9.82 8.24 -5.02
N SER A 41 8.99 7.68 -4.15
CA SER A 41 8.43 6.34 -4.33
C SER A 41 7.53 6.29 -5.55
N SER A 42 6.65 7.28 -5.75
CA SER A 42 5.81 7.39 -6.95
C SER A 42 6.63 7.44 -8.24
N GLY A 43 7.73 8.22 -8.24
CA GLY A 43 8.61 8.31 -9.40
C GLY A 43 9.43 7.04 -9.68
N MET A 44 9.51 6.10 -8.72
CA MET A 44 10.18 4.81 -8.85
C MET A 44 9.21 3.63 -9.06
N GLY A 45 7.90 3.90 -9.30
CA GLY A 45 6.88 2.86 -9.45
C GLY A 45 6.43 2.29 -8.11
N ASP A 46 6.22 3.17 -7.12
CA ASP A 46 5.72 2.85 -5.77
C ASP A 46 6.62 1.89 -4.97
N VAL A 47 7.93 1.91 -5.25
CA VAL A 47 8.94 1.11 -4.55
C VAL A 47 9.37 1.81 -3.27
N GLY A 48 9.26 1.13 -2.12
CA GLY A 48 9.55 1.74 -0.82
C GLY A 48 10.00 0.79 0.28
N VAL A 49 9.73 -0.51 0.18
CA VAL A 49 9.93 -1.50 1.26
C VAL A 49 11.40 -1.65 1.65
N ALA A 50 12.32 -1.69 0.66
CA ALA A 50 13.76 -1.83 0.87
C ALA A 50 14.59 -0.62 0.43
N THR A 51 13.97 0.52 0.12
CA THR A 51 14.68 1.76 -0.20
C THR A 51 15.43 2.33 1.02
N ALA A 52 16.38 3.24 0.78
CA ALA A 52 17.05 3.94 1.87
C ALA A 52 16.05 4.70 2.75
N PRO A 53 16.30 4.80 4.08
CA PRO A 53 15.43 5.52 5.02
C PRO A 53 15.24 6.99 4.63
N ASP A 54 13.99 7.46 4.68
CA ASP A 54 13.61 8.86 4.47
C ASP A 54 12.45 9.26 5.40
N ALA A 55 11.92 10.47 5.24
CA ALA A 55 10.84 10.96 6.09
C ALA A 55 9.50 10.22 5.85
N PHE A 56 9.30 9.61 4.68
CA PHE A 56 8.08 8.89 4.29
C PHE A 56 8.15 7.38 4.54
N SER A 57 9.23 6.91 5.17
CA SER A 57 9.45 5.47 5.42
C SER A 57 8.32 4.78 6.18
N MET A 58 7.50 5.53 6.94
CA MET A 58 6.37 4.99 7.68
C MET A 58 5.33 4.33 6.80
N GLN A 59 5.09 4.86 5.61
CA GLN A 59 4.13 4.28 4.67
C GLN A 59 4.57 2.91 4.16
N TRP A 60 5.88 2.76 3.93
CA TRP A 60 6.44 1.61 3.22
C TRP A 60 7.05 0.57 4.16
N ASN A 61 7.76 1.02 5.18
CA ASN A 61 8.46 0.18 6.14
C ASN A 61 9.03 1.04 7.27
N ALA A 62 8.31 1.13 8.38
CA ALA A 62 8.69 1.97 9.51
C ALA A 62 9.99 1.52 10.19
N SER A 63 10.37 0.24 10.06
CA SER A 63 11.59 -0.31 10.66
C SER A 63 12.87 0.31 10.10
N LYS A 64 12.81 0.97 8.92
CA LYS A 64 13.94 1.67 8.30
C LYS A 64 14.45 2.85 9.13
N TYR A 65 13.59 3.53 9.88
CA TYR A 65 13.96 4.77 10.58
C TYR A 65 15.18 4.64 11.50
N VAL A 66 15.40 3.50 12.13
CA VAL A 66 16.57 3.30 13.02
C VAL A 66 17.90 3.33 12.26
N PHE A 67 17.89 3.14 10.93
CA PHE A 67 19.06 3.25 10.06
C PHE A 67 19.20 4.63 9.42
N SER A 68 18.30 5.56 9.69
CA SER A 68 18.44 6.94 9.20
C SER A 68 19.67 7.61 9.81
N ASP A 69 20.44 8.33 8.99
CA ASP A 69 21.56 9.17 9.44
C ASP A 69 21.05 10.42 10.22
N LYS A 70 19.80 10.80 9.99
CA LYS A 70 19.15 11.91 10.68
C LYS A 70 18.51 11.46 11.98
N LYS A 71 18.65 12.28 13.04
CA LYS A 71 18.00 12.03 14.33
C LYS A 71 16.50 12.31 14.32
N SER A 72 16.03 13.14 13.41
CA SER A 72 14.61 13.44 13.20
C SER A 72 14.39 13.98 11.79
N GLY A 73 13.16 13.93 11.33
CA GLY A 73 12.79 14.50 10.05
C GLY A 73 11.27 14.68 9.94
N ILE A 74 10.89 15.57 9.03
CA ILE A 74 9.51 15.84 8.65
C ILE A 74 9.40 15.63 7.15
N GLY A 75 8.33 14.97 6.70
CA GLY A 75 7.92 14.85 5.31
C GLY A 75 6.53 15.43 5.15
N LEU A 76 6.32 16.24 4.12
CA LEU A 76 5.02 16.74 3.71
C LEU A 76 4.83 16.37 2.25
N GLY A 77 3.68 15.79 1.92
CA GLY A 77 3.32 15.38 0.58
C GLY A 77 1.97 15.94 0.16
N TYR A 78 1.88 16.28 -1.11
CA TYR A 78 0.65 16.59 -1.81
C TYR A 78 0.67 15.79 -3.11
N THR A 79 -0.24 14.83 -3.23
CA THR A 79 -0.37 13.96 -4.41
C THR A 79 -1.72 14.24 -5.05
N PRO A 80 -1.77 15.02 -6.16
CA PRO A 80 -2.99 15.16 -6.94
C PRO A 80 -3.34 13.80 -7.55
N TYR A 81 -4.62 13.44 -7.51
CA TYR A 81 -5.09 12.17 -8.00
C TYR A 81 -6.15 12.41 -9.08
N LEU A 82 -5.99 11.75 -10.24
CA LEU A 82 -6.88 11.92 -11.40
C LEU A 82 -7.02 13.39 -11.88
N GLU A 83 -6.01 14.23 -11.67
CA GLU A 83 -6.05 15.68 -11.93
C GLU A 83 -6.48 16.04 -13.38
N SER A 84 -6.18 15.17 -14.34
CA SER A 84 -6.62 15.34 -15.74
C SER A 84 -8.14 15.19 -15.95
N ILE A 85 -8.86 14.64 -14.98
CA ILE A 85 -10.31 14.39 -15.02
C ILE A 85 -11.02 15.29 -14.03
N ILE A 86 -10.53 15.34 -12.77
CA ILE A 86 -11.12 16.07 -11.65
C ILE A 86 -9.98 16.73 -10.87
N SER A 87 -10.01 18.04 -10.75
CA SER A 87 -8.88 18.82 -10.20
C SER A 87 -8.85 18.93 -8.66
N ASP A 88 -9.85 18.44 -7.95
CA ASP A 88 -9.99 18.61 -6.50
C ASP A 88 -9.86 17.30 -5.70
N ILE A 89 -9.45 16.20 -6.38
CA ILE A 89 -9.10 14.94 -5.71
C ILE A 89 -7.61 14.96 -5.39
N ALA A 90 -7.25 14.78 -4.13
CA ALA A 90 -5.86 14.80 -3.70
C ALA A 90 -5.64 14.04 -2.39
N LEU A 91 -4.43 13.50 -2.23
CA LEU A 91 -3.91 13.01 -0.97
C LEU A 91 -2.93 14.03 -0.38
N LEU A 92 -3.23 14.51 0.83
CA LEU A 92 -2.29 15.27 1.66
C LEU A 92 -1.68 14.34 2.69
N SER A 93 -0.38 14.41 2.88
CA SER A 93 0.33 13.58 3.84
C SER A 93 1.34 14.38 4.65
N GLY A 94 1.49 13.99 5.90
CA GLY A 94 2.48 14.55 6.80
C GLY A 94 3.07 13.46 7.68
N TYR A 95 4.40 13.39 7.76
CA TYR A 95 5.12 12.42 8.58
C TYR A 95 6.18 13.10 9.41
N TYR A 96 6.34 12.62 10.62
CA TYR A 96 7.41 13.01 11.52
C TYR A 96 8.04 11.78 12.12
N PHE A 97 9.38 11.72 12.15
CA PHE A 97 10.09 10.69 12.89
C PHE A 97 11.14 11.29 13.81
N LYS A 98 11.45 10.55 14.87
CA LYS A 98 12.52 10.87 15.82
C LYS A 98 13.20 9.59 16.28
N LYS A 99 14.55 9.63 16.30
CA LYS A 99 15.41 8.60 16.89
C LYS A 99 15.92 9.10 18.23
N PRO A 100 15.28 8.72 19.36
CA PRO A 100 15.78 9.10 20.68
C PRO A 100 17.11 8.40 21.02
N THR A 101 17.33 7.23 20.45
CA THR A 101 18.57 6.46 20.59
C THR A 101 19.03 5.90 19.25
N ASP A 102 20.25 5.35 19.17
CA ASP A 102 20.72 4.67 17.96
C ASP A 102 20.01 3.33 17.70
N ARG A 103 19.22 2.86 18.67
CA ARG A 103 18.50 1.58 18.58
C ARG A 103 17.00 1.72 18.40
N SER A 104 16.42 2.90 18.63
CA SER A 104 14.96 3.07 18.60
C SER A 104 14.57 4.31 17.81
N ALA A 105 13.43 4.21 17.14
CA ALA A 105 12.80 5.32 16.46
C ALA A 105 11.28 5.27 16.67
N PHE A 106 10.67 6.46 16.77
CA PHE A 106 9.23 6.67 16.75
C PHE A 106 8.86 7.46 15.51
N SER A 107 7.67 7.24 14.98
CA SER A 107 7.12 8.13 13.98
C SER A 107 5.62 8.32 14.15
N LEU A 108 5.14 9.44 13.60
CA LEU A 108 3.73 9.80 13.51
C LEU A 108 3.44 10.16 12.05
N GLY A 109 2.28 9.76 11.57
CA GLY A 109 1.80 10.04 10.22
C GLY A 109 0.36 10.54 10.24
N LEU A 110 0.05 11.39 9.28
CA LEU A 110 -1.31 11.83 8.98
C LEU A 110 -1.47 11.78 7.47
N ARG A 111 -2.54 11.13 7.01
CA ARG A 111 -2.97 11.14 5.60
C ARG A 111 -4.43 11.62 5.54
N TYR A 112 -4.69 12.55 4.66
CA TYR A 112 -6.00 13.08 4.38
C TYR A 112 -6.27 12.99 2.88
N PHE A 113 -7.24 12.18 2.50
CA PHE A 113 -7.67 12.03 1.12
C PHE A 113 -9.00 12.74 0.92
N THR A 114 -9.06 13.66 -0.03
CA THR A 114 -10.28 14.34 -0.42
C THR A 114 -10.71 13.87 -1.80
N LEU A 115 -11.99 13.59 -1.96
CA LEU A 115 -12.60 13.28 -3.26
C LEU A 115 -13.22 14.52 -3.91
N GLY A 116 -12.91 15.71 -3.36
CA GLY A 116 -13.41 16.95 -3.89
C GLY A 116 -14.88 17.24 -3.53
N ALA A 117 -15.48 18.17 -4.23
CA ALA A 117 -16.87 18.56 -4.06
C ALA A 117 -17.74 17.87 -5.11
N ILE A 118 -18.62 16.99 -4.67
CA ILE A 118 -19.57 16.25 -5.52
C ILE A 118 -20.94 16.87 -5.38
N GLU A 119 -21.53 17.29 -6.47
CA GLU A 119 -22.89 17.79 -6.51
C GLU A 119 -23.87 16.67 -6.89
N LEU A 120 -24.74 16.29 -5.97
CA LEU A 120 -25.72 15.24 -6.16
C LEU A 120 -27.08 15.87 -6.51
N ARG A 121 -27.70 15.35 -7.55
CA ARG A 121 -29.05 15.73 -8.00
C ARG A 121 -29.87 14.48 -8.29
N GLN A 122 -31.12 14.47 -7.85
CA GLN A 122 -32.04 13.37 -8.18
C GLN A 122 -32.56 13.52 -9.61
N PHE A 123 -32.90 14.77 -9.98
CA PHE A 123 -33.29 15.14 -11.34
C PHE A 123 -32.47 16.32 -11.81
N ALA A 124 -32.31 16.48 -13.13
CA ALA A 124 -31.52 17.57 -13.72
C ALA A 124 -32.01 18.97 -13.35
N SER A 125 -33.27 19.10 -12.96
CA SER A 125 -33.94 20.37 -12.53
C SER A 125 -33.77 20.67 -11.05
N ASP A 126 -33.30 19.70 -10.25
CA ASP A 126 -33.28 19.86 -8.79
C ASP A 126 -32.10 20.72 -8.35
N PRO A 127 -32.23 21.46 -7.25
CA PRO A 127 -31.12 22.08 -6.60
C PRO A 127 -30.13 21.00 -6.15
N GLY A 128 -28.86 21.12 -6.54
CA GLY A 128 -27.82 20.14 -6.18
C GLY A 128 -27.47 20.21 -4.69
N VAL A 129 -27.24 19.05 -4.09
CA VAL A 129 -26.68 18.94 -2.74
C VAL A 129 -25.17 18.68 -2.86
N ILE A 130 -24.37 19.61 -2.33
CA ILE A 130 -22.92 19.46 -2.36
C ILE A 130 -22.48 18.63 -1.17
N THR A 131 -21.76 17.53 -1.45
CA THR A 131 -21.08 16.71 -0.46
C THR A 131 -19.56 16.75 -0.71
N LYS A 132 -18.76 16.55 0.35
CA LYS A 132 -17.29 16.50 0.27
C LYS A 132 -16.80 15.23 0.96
N PRO A 133 -16.84 14.08 0.26
CA PRO A 133 -16.35 12.83 0.83
C PRO A 133 -14.86 12.94 1.12
N ASN A 134 -14.44 12.35 2.22
CA ASN A 134 -13.03 12.37 2.63
C ASN A 134 -12.68 11.18 3.48
N GLU A 135 -11.39 10.86 3.51
CA GLU A 135 -10.84 9.77 4.30
C GLU A 135 -9.59 10.25 5.05
N ILE A 136 -9.40 9.74 6.26
CA ILE A 136 -8.30 10.13 7.14
C ILE A 136 -7.65 8.86 7.69
N ALA A 137 -6.32 8.84 7.71
CA ALA A 137 -5.55 7.87 8.47
C ALA A 137 -4.56 8.60 9.38
N ILE A 138 -4.52 8.16 10.65
CA ILE A 138 -3.56 8.62 11.65
C ILE A 138 -2.72 7.42 12.06
N ASP A 139 -1.42 7.55 11.90
CA ASP A 139 -0.46 6.47 12.10
C ASP A 139 0.49 6.80 13.26
N GLY A 140 0.85 5.79 14.06
CA GLY A 140 1.92 5.85 15.03
C GLY A 140 2.79 4.62 14.95
N SER A 141 4.12 4.75 14.94
CA SER A 141 5.00 3.59 14.88
C SER A 141 6.14 3.63 15.88
N TYR A 142 6.63 2.44 16.18
CA TYR A 142 7.87 2.21 16.93
C TYR A 142 8.73 1.21 16.19
N ALA A 143 10.01 1.54 16.03
CA ALA A 143 11.01 0.69 15.41
C ALA A 143 12.18 0.45 16.34
N LEU A 144 12.68 -0.79 16.36
CA LEU A 144 13.78 -1.23 17.20
C LEU A 144 14.85 -1.94 16.36
N LYS A 145 16.11 -1.53 16.55
CA LYS A 145 17.27 -2.18 16.00
C LYS A 145 17.62 -3.41 16.82
N LEU A 146 17.45 -4.60 16.25
CA LEU A 146 17.70 -5.88 16.90
C LEU A 146 19.18 -6.26 16.83
N SER A 147 19.85 -5.91 15.73
CA SER A 147 21.29 -6.12 15.54
C SER A 147 21.89 -4.93 14.77
N PRO A 148 23.22 -4.86 14.61
CA PRO A 148 23.83 -3.80 13.79
C PRO A 148 23.24 -3.68 12.37
N ARG A 149 22.66 -4.76 11.84
CA ARG A 149 22.19 -4.84 10.45
C ARG A 149 20.66 -5.06 10.32
N MET A 150 19.96 -5.38 11.41
CA MET A 150 18.54 -5.75 11.36
C MET A 150 17.69 -4.95 12.32
N SER A 151 16.52 -4.55 11.89
CA SER A 151 15.48 -3.90 12.69
C SER A 151 14.10 -4.52 12.45
N MET A 152 13.22 -4.30 13.40
CA MET A 152 11.78 -4.56 13.27
C MET A 152 11.01 -3.32 13.70
N GLY A 153 9.79 -3.19 13.20
CA GLY A 153 8.89 -2.10 13.53
C GLY A 153 7.46 -2.55 13.56
N VAL A 154 6.67 -1.87 14.37
CA VAL A 154 5.22 -2.02 14.44
C VAL A 154 4.61 -0.64 14.28
N ALA A 155 3.56 -0.53 13.49
CA ALA A 155 2.75 0.68 13.39
C ALA A 155 1.30 0.35 13.72
N GLY A 156 0.62 1.27 14.40
CA GLY A 156 -0.83 1.26 14.60
C GLY A 156 -1.43 2.39 13.77
N ARG A 157 -2.57 2.13 13.18
CA ARG A 157 -3.29 3.06 12.31
C ARG A 157 -4.74 3.15 12.72
N PHE A 158 -5.23 4.36 12.90
CA PHE A 158 -6.65 4.66 12.97
C PHE A 158 -7.12 5.17 11.62
N ILE A 159 -8.23 4.63 11.12
CA ILE A 159 -8.81 4.93 9.81
C ILE A 159 -10.20 5.47 10.01
N ARG A 160 -10.55 6.54 9.32
CA ARG A 160 -11.90 7.06 9.23
C ARG A 160 -12.22 7.40 7.79
N SER A 161 -13.26 6.79 7.26
CA SER A 161 -13.78 7.02 5.92
C SER A 161 -15.16 7.66 6.01
N ASN A 162 -15.34 8.82 5.41
CA ASN A 162 -16.60 9.55 5.33
C ASN A 162 -16.99 9.69 3.86
N LEU A 163 -17.52 8.63 3.30
CA LEU A 163 -18.00 8.57 1.92
C LEU A 163 -19.53 8.79 1.85
N LYS A 164 -20.10 9.55 2.79
CA LYS A 164 -21.53 9.79 2.83
C LYS A 164 -22.01 10.51 1.60
N PHE A 165 -22.97 9.89 0.95
CA PHE A 165 -23.82 10.54 -0.04
C PHE A 165 -25.17 10.79 0.62
N PRO A 166 -25.66 12.03 0.72
CA PRO A 166 -27.00 12.32 1.17
C PRO A 166 -28.00 11.76 0.13
N GLN A 167 -28.46 10.54 0.36
CA GLN A 167 -29.57 9.95 -0.38
C GLN A 167 -30.81 9.92 0.53
N GLU A 168 -31.97 10.09 -0.10
CA GLU A 168 -33.22 10.08 0.59
C GLU A 168 -33.50 8.78 1.35
N THR A 169 -33.84 8.94 2.61
CA THR A 169 -34.76 8.19 3.45
C THR A 169 -34.56 6.71 3.78
N SER A 170 -33.65 5.93 3.24
CA SER A 170 -33.62 4.50 3.56
C SER A 170 -32.24 3.88 3.90
N ILE A 171 -31.14 4.53 3.63
CA ILE A 171 -29.81 4.00 3.96
C ILE A 171 -29.13 4.95 4.95
N ASP A 172 -29.01 4.52 6.21
CA ASP A 172 -28.27 5.24 7.27
C ASP A 172 -26.76 5.10 7.04
N SER A 173 -26.25 5.70 5.95
CA SER A 173 -24.82 5.70 5.67
C SER A 173 -24.08 6.50 6.74
N ARG A 174 -23.17 5.86 7.43
CA ARG A 174 -22.36 6.46 8.51
C ARG A 174 -20.92 6.61 8.06
N ALA A 175 -20.22 7.57 8.66
CA ALA A 175 -18.77 7.58 8.56
C ALA A 175 -18.24 6.32 9.24
N ALA A 176 -17.53 5.49 8.48
CA ALA A 176 -16.96 4.27 8.97
C ALA A 176 -15.59 4.52 9.64
N SER A 177 -15.24 3.70 10.62
CA SER A 177 -13.92 3.77 11.27
C SER A 177 -13.41 2.37 11.55
N SER A 178 -12.10 2.19 11.40
CA SER A 178 -11.41 0.94 11.70
C SER A 178 -10.02 1.21 12.25
N PHE A 179 -9.36 0.13 12.69
CA PHE A 179 -7.97 0.14 13.11
C PHE A 179 -7.20 -0.90 12.32
N SER A 180 -5.94 -0.62 12.07
CA SER A 180 -5.03 -1.62 11.50
C SER A 180 -3.66 -1.55 12.15
N VAL A 181 -2.91 -2.64 11.96
CA VAL A 181 -1.53 -2.78 12.44
C VAL A 181 -0.66 -3.14 11.25
N ASP A 182 0.53 -2.53 11.20
CA ASP A 182 1.58 -2.93 10.27
C ASP A 182 2.73 -3.55 11.06
N VAL A 183 3.32 -4.61 10.51
CA VAL A 183 4.53 -5.26 11.04
C VAL A 183 5.60 -5.23 9.98
N SER A 184 6.77 -4.74 10.32
CA SER A 184 7.84 -4.55 9.36
C SER A 184 9.18 -5.04 9.87
N ALA A 185 10.04 -5.46 8.94
CA ALA A 185 11.43 -5.79 9.18
C ALA A 185 12.31 -5.17 8.10
N PHE A 186 13.53 -4.80 8.47
CA PHE A 186 14.49 -4.23 7.54
C PHE A 186 15.90 -4.69 7.88
N TYR A 187 16.63 -5.02 6.83
CA TYR A 187 18.05 -5.37 6.89
C TYR A 187 18.87 -4.42 6.05
N GLN A 188 19.94 -3.92 6.60
CA GLN A 188 20.95 -3.14 5.92
C GLN A 188 22.32 -3.76 6.16
N GLY A 189 22.91 -4.33 5.11
CA GLY A 189 24.22 -4.95 5.16
C GLY A 189 25.35 -3.95 5.37
N ASP A 190 26.55 -4.46 5.65
CA ASP A 190 27.76 -3.65 5.68
C ASP A 190 28.16 -3.24 4.27
N ILE A 191 28.82 -2.11 4.19
CA ILE A 191 29.45 -1.66 2.95
C ILE A 191 30.64 -2.57 2.65
N LYS A 192 30.65 -3.17 1.47
CA LYS A 192 31.76 -3.99 0.95
C LYS A 192 32.48 -3.24 -0.15
N ALA A 193 33.79 -3.11 -0.03
CA ALA A 193 34.62 -2.47 -1.05
C ALA A 193 34.81 -3.39 -2.25
N PHE A 194 34.65 -2.85 -3.44
CA PHE A 194 35.00 -3.45 -4.73
C PHE A 194 35.92 -2.51 -5.51
N PRO A 195 36.64 -2.98 -6.53
CA PRO A 195 37.61 -2.14 -7.23
C PRO A 195 37.02 -0.87 -7.89
N ALA A 196 35.74 -0.89 -8.29
CA ALA A 196 35.10 0.21 -9.02
C ALA A 196 34.04 0.97 -8.20
N PHE A 197 33.55 0.41 -7.11
CA PHE A 197 32.53 0.98 -6.25
C PHE A 197 32.51 0.26 -4.90
N ASP A 198 31.85 0.83 -3.92
CA ASP A 198 31.45 0.13 -2.71
C ASP A 198 30.01 -0.35 -2.83
N GLY A 199 29.70 -1.53 -2.30
CA GLY A 199 28.37 -2.14 -2.44
C GLY A 199 27.68 -2.42 -1.11
N ARG A 200 26.34 -2.25 -1.07
CA ARG A 200 25.56 -2.56 0.12
C ARG A 200 24.21 -3.16 -0.25
N TRP A 201 23.88 -4.32 0.33
CA TRP A 201 22.58 -4.95 0.24
C TRP A 201 21.61 -4.41 1.25
N ARG A 202 20.36 -4.33 0.86
CA ARG A 202 19.20 -4.08 1.73
C ARG A 202 18.08 -5.05 1.36
N TRP A 203 17.34 -5.49 2.35
CA TRP A 203 16.05 -6.14 2.13
C TRP A 203 15.05 -5.67 3.19
N GLY A 204 13.79 -5.75 2.86
CA GLY A 204 12.69 -5.34 3.70
C GLY A 204 11.50 -6.28 3.57
N LEU A 205 10.74 -6.36 4.64
CA LEU A 205 9.41 -6.99 4.68
C LEU A 205 8.47 -6.01 5.35
N ASN A 206 7.30 -5.87 4.81
CA ASN A 206 6.22 -5.10 5.41
C ASN A 206 4.89 -5.82 5.20
N ILE A 207 4.20 -6.14 6.30
CA ILE A 207 2.81 -6.59 6.27
C ILE A 207 2.00 -5.40 6.78
N SER A 208 1.18 -4.82 5.94
CA SER A 208 0.47 -3.58 6.23
C SER A 208 -1.04 -3.76 6.23
N ASN A 209 -1.72 -2.85 6.94
CA ASN A 209 -3.17 -2.75 7.02
C ASN A 209 -3.86 -3.99 7.61
N LEU A 210 -3.17 -4.77 8.46
CA LEU A 210 -3.79 -5.89 9.17
C LEU A 210 -4.86 -5.37 10.15
N GLY A 211 -6.13 -5.64 9.88
CA GLY A 211 -7.23 -5.15 10.73
C GLY A 211 -8.59 -5.70 10.31
N PRO A 212 -9.61 -5.51 11.15
CA PRO A 212 -10.95 -5.99 10.85
C PRO A 212 -11.53 -5.29 9.63
N LYS A 213 -12.51 -5.94 9.02
CA LYS A 213 -13.32 -5.36 7.94
C LYS A 213 -13.98 -4.05 8.40
N ILE A 214 -14.40 -3.24 7.46
CA ILE A 214 -15.06 -1.95 7.70
C ILE A 214 -16.44 -1.95 7.07
N ALA A 215 -17.45 -1.51 7.84
CA ALA A 215 -18.83 -1.38 7.40
C ALA A 215 -19.20 0.11 7.26
N TYR A 216 -19.84 0.46 6.15
CA TYR A 216 -20.31 1.82 5.86
C TYR A 216 -21.76 2.07 6.25
N ASP A 217 -22.53 1.03 6.55
CA ASP A 217 -23.88 1.11 7.06
C ASP A 217 -24.11 0.13 8.24
N ALA A 218 -25.27 0.26 8.91
CA ALA A 218 -25.55 -0.52 10.13
C ALA A 218 -25.92 -1.98 9.85
N ASN A 219 -26.33 -2.31 8.61
CA ASN A 219 -26.74 -3.64 8.16
C ASN A 219 -26.02 -4.00 6.86
N GLY A 220 -24.98 -3.25 6.50
CA GLY A 220 -24.30 -3.35 5.24
C GLY A 220 -23.19 -4.35 5.23
N GLN A 221 -22.70 -4.52 4.04
CA GLN A 221 -21.56 -5.35 3.74
C GLN A 221 -20.32 -4.81 4.43
N GLU A 222 -19.52 -5.72 4.94
CA GLU A 222 -18.21 -5.42 5.50
C GLU A 222 -17.13 -5.72 4.46
N ASP A 223 -16.34 -4.72 4.12
CA ASP A 223 -15.26 -4.85 3.15
C ASP A 223 -13.91 -5.00 3.86
N PHE A 224 -13.03 -5.82 3.27
CA PHE A 224 -11.66 -5.98 3.75
C PHE A 224 -10.86 -4.67 3.63
N LEU A 225 -10.00 -4.41 4.61
CA LEU A 225 -8.95 -3.40 4.46
C LEU A 225 -7.94 -3.86 3.41
N PRO A 226 -7.21 -2.94 2.74
CA PRO A 226 -6.21 -3.29 1.74
C PRO A 226 -4.95 -3.85 2.41
N SER A 227 -5.09 -5.00 3.07
CA SER A 227 -3.97 -5.71 3.69
C SER A 227 -2.99 -6.17 2.62
N ASN A 228 -1.70 -5.91 2.82
CA ASN A 228 -0.69 -6.18 1.80
C ASN A 228 0.59 -6.74 2.43
N LEU A 229 1.18 -7.72 1.75
CA LEU A 229 2.52 -8.23 2.00
C LEU A 229 3.48 -7.64 0.98
N GLY A 230 4.42 -6.84 1.44
CA GLY A 230 5.50 -6.27 0.63
C GLY A 230 6.84 -6.91 0.96
N LEU A 231 7.53 -7.39 -0.06
CA LEU A 231 8.90 -7.90 0.00
C LEU A 231 9.80 -7.02 -0.85
N GLY A 232 10.81 -6.43 -0.26
CA GLY A 232 11.72 -5.53 -0.96
C GLY A 232 13.16 -6.02 -0.96
N LEU A 233 13.85 -5.81 -2.08
CA LEU A 233 15.28 -6.02 -2.22
C LEU A 233 15.91 -4.78 -2.82
N GLY A 234 17.03 -4.34 -2.27
CA GLY A 234 17.76 -3.17 -2.75
C GLY A 234 19.28 -3.39 -2.76
N TYR A 235 19.95 -2.73 -3.68
CA TYR A 235 21.39 -2.69 -3.75
C TYR A 235 21.89 -1.27 -4.03
N ASP A 236 22.85 -0.82 -3.23
CA ASP A 236 23.53 0.47 -3.40
C ASP A 236 24.90 0.27 -4.04
N PHE A 237 25.12 0.93 -5.17
CA PHE A 237 26.43 1.11 -5.81
C PHE A 237 26.97 2.48 -5.39
N ILE A 238 27.94 2.52 -4.50
CA ILE A 238 28.50 3.74 -3.91
C ILE A 238 29.83 4.04 -4.60
N TYR A 239 29.86 5.10 -5.41
CA TYR A 239 31.05 5.52 -6.17
C TYR A 239 31.87 6.57 -5.44
N GLY A 240 31.33 7.14 -4.37
CA GLY A 240 32.00 8.16 -3.55
C GLY A 240 31.03 8.82 -2.58
N PRO A 241 31.51 9.80 -1.80
CA PRO A 241 30.71 10.41 -0.75
C PRO A 241 29.42 11.12 -1.24
N ASN A 242 29.41 11.55 -2.50
CA ASN A 242 28.29 12.29 -3.10
C ASN A 242 27.70 11.61 -4.35
N SER A 243 28.11 10.36 -4.65
CA SER A 243 27.67 9.66 -5.85
C SER A 243 27.28 8.23 -5.53
N MET A 244 26.00 7.93 -5.70
CA MET A 244 25.43 6.60 -5.44
C MET A 244 24.34 6.30 -6.46
N LEU A 245 24.32 5.07 -6.97
CA LEU A 245 23.21 4.49 -7.71
C LEU A 245 22.55 3.44 -6.81
N ALA A 246 21.26 3.59 -6.53
CA ALA A 246 20.48 2.59 -5.81
C ALA A 246 19.50 1.91 -6.77
N VAL A 247 19.44 0.59 -6.74
CA VAL A 247 18.47 -0.22 -7.45
C VAL A 247 17.61 -0.92 -6.41
N SER A 248 16.30 -0.90 -6.60
CA SER A 248 15.35 -1.57 -5.68
C SER A 248 14.23 -2.24 -6.48
N ILE A 249 13.76 -3.35 -5.95
CA ILE A 249 12.61 -4.11 -6.46
C ILE A 249 11.75 -4.43 -5.25
N ASP A 250 10.45 -4.17 -5.36
CA ASP A 250 9.46 -4.60 -4.39
C ASP A 250 8.47 -5.56 -5.08
N LEU A 251 8.13 -6.63 -4.37
CA LEU A 251 7.05 -7.54 -4.70
C LEU A 251 5.93 -7.31 -3.70
N ASN A 252 4.71 -7.20 -4.19
CA ASN A 252 3.54 -6.89 -3.36
C ASN A 252 2.43 -7.90 -3.66
N LYS A 253 1.84 -8.46 -2.61
CA LYS A 253 0.66 -9.30 -2.70
C LYS A 253 -0.42 -8.78 -1.75
N PHE A 254 -1.63 -8.59 -2.27
CA PHE A 254 -2.78 -8.34 -1.41
C PHE A 254 -3.09 -9.57 -0.58
N LEU A 255 -3.26 -9.36 0.72
CA LEU A 255 -3.71 -10.37 1.68
C LEU A 255 -5.24 -10.27 1.85
N VAL A 256 -5.93 -10.15 0.73
CA VAL A 256 -7.39 -10.07 0.61
C VAL A 256 -7.80 -11.10 -0.41
N PRO A 257 -8.72 -12.02 -0.06
CA PRO A 257 -9.10 -13.09 -0.97
C PRO A 257 -9.90 -12.54 -2.16
N MET A 258 -9.86 -13.25 -3.27
CA MET A 258 -10.78 -13.05 -4.38
C MET A 258 -12.11 -13.74 -4.11
N PRO A 259 -13.25 -13.17 -4.53
CA PRO A 259 -14.51 -13.91 -4.56
C PRO A 259 -14.36 -15.16 -5.42
N GLN A 260 -14.77 -16.30 -4.89
CA GLN A 260 -14.74 -17.60 -5.54
C GLN A 260 -16.15 -18.14 -5.76
N ASP A 261 -16.28 -19.16 -6.58
CA ASP A 261 -17.48 -19.98 -6.71
C ASP A 261 -17.53 -20.98 -5.53
N TYR A 262 -18.14 -20.54 -4.42
CA TYR A 262 -18.20 -21.34 -3.18
C TYR A 262 -19.21 -22.49 -3.27
N ASN A 263 -20.23 -22.35 -4.11
CA ASN A 263 -21.28 -23.34 -4.29
C ASN A 263 -20.98 -24.34 -5.43
N GLU A 264 -19.87 -24.16 -6.17
CA GLU A 264 -19.38 -24.99 -7.27
C GLU A 264 -20.39 -25.10 -8.43
N ASP A 265 -21.20 -24.06 -8.68
CA ASP A 265 -22.16 -24.05 -9.79
C ASP A 265 -21.58 -23.55 -11.12
N GLY A 266 -20.35 -23.07 -11.11
CA GLY A 266 -19.60 -22.57 -12.26
C GLY A 266 -19.81 -21.08 -12.54
N VAL A 267 -20.50 -20.35 -11.65
CA VAL A 267 -20.79 -18.91 -11.80
C VAL A 267 -20.59 -18.20 -10.45
N ILE A 268 -19.77 -17.16 -10.41
CA ILE A 268 -19.65 -16.33 -9.20
C ILE A 268 -20.83 -15.36 -9.18
N ASP A 269 -21.78 -15.59 -8.28
CA ASP A 269 -23.02 -14.81 -8.16
C ASP A 269 -23.24 -14.23 -6.75
N SER A 270 -24.48 -13.79 -6.48
CA SER A 270 -24.81 -13.17 -5.19
C SER A 270 -24.79 -14.13 -4.01
N ALA A 271 -24.89 -15.44 -4.22
CA ALA A 271 -24.80 -16.43 -3.15
C ALA A 271 -23.33 -16.57 -2.71
N ASP A 272 -22.41 -16.65 -3.67
CA ASP A 272 -20.96 -16.69 -3.40
C ASP A 272 -20.46 -15.39 -2.74
N LEU A 273 -20.97 -14.23 -3.20
CA LEU A 273 -20.63 -12.97 -2.57
C LEU A 273 -21.12 -12.89 -1.12
N ALA A 274 -22.26 -13.51 -0.79
CA ALA A 274 -22.72 -13.57 0.59
C ALA A 274 -21.79 -14.43 1.45
N GLU A 275 -21.34 -15.56 0.96
CA GLU A 275 -20.38 -16.43 1.65
C GLU A 275 -19.01 -15.78 1.78
N PHE A 276 -18.53 -15.11 0.74
CA PHE A 276 -17.30 -14.28 0.78
C PHE A 276 -17.36 -13.20 1.88
N GLN A 277 -18.54 -12.61 2.10
CA GLN A 277 -18.73 -11.59 3.13
C GLN A 277 -18.74 -12.16 4.55
N GLU A 278 -19.07 -13.42 4.73
CA GLU A 278 -19.02 -14.10 6.03
C GLU A 278 -17.58 -14.48 6.43
N LEU A 279 -16.62 -14.50 5.49
CA LEU A 279 -15.22 -14.77 5.80
C LEU A 279 -14.70 -13.79 6.86
N ASP A 280 -14.10 -14.32 7.91
CA ASP A 280 -13.39 -13.47 8.87
C ASP A 280 -12.04 -12.99 8.31
N PHE A 281 -11.49 -11.97 8.93
CA PHE A 281 -10.24 -11.34 8.51
C PHE A 281 -9.04 -12.32 8.44
N VAL A 282 -8.95 -13.27 9.39
CA VAL A 282 -7.80 -14.20 9.45
C VAL A 282 -7.94 -15.27 8.36
N SER A 283 -9.14 -15.81 8.19
CA SER A 283 -9.44 -16.75 7.11
C SER A 283 -9.17 -16.11 5.75
N GLY A 284 -9.63 -14.87 5.53
CA GLY A 284 -9.38 -14.15 4.29
C GLY A 284 -7.89 -13.99 3.98
N ILE A 285 -7.03 -13.71 4.97
CA ILE A 285 -5.58 -13.68 4.76
C ILE A 285 -5.04 -15.04 4.32
N LEU A 286 -5.49 -16.13 4.93
CA LEU A 286 -5.00 -17.47 4.59
C LEU A 286 -5.47 -17.89 3.20
N ASP A 287 -6.71 -17.61 2.88
CA ASP A 287 -7.32 -17.95 1.59
C ASP A 287 -6.67 -17.20 0.43
N SER A 288 -6.22 -15.94 0.66
CA SER A 288 -5.52 -15.13 -0.34
C SER A 288 -4.23 -15.75 -0.90
N PHE A 289 -3.73 -16.83 -0.32
CA PHE A 289 -2.55 -17.55 -0.84
C PHE A 289 -2.90 -18.76 -1.69
N SER A 290 -4.19 -19.08 -1.89
CA SER A 290 -4.64 -20.25 -2.61
C SER A 290 -5.90 -20.02 -3.45
N ASP A 291 -6.32 -18.78 -3.63
CA ASP A 291 -7.58 -18.39 -4.27
C ASP A 291 -7.46 -18.12 -5.78
N ALA A 292 -6.26 -18.12 -6.33
CA ALA A 292 -6.08 -17.93 -7.78
C ALA A 292 -6.60 -19.14 -8.59
N PRO A 293 -7.46 -18.91 -9.60
CA PRO A 293 -8.14 -19.98 -10.35
C PRO A 293 -7.21 -20.99 -11.04
N GLY A 294 -6.00 -20.58 -11.41
CA GLY A 294 -4.97 -21.41 -12.05
C GLY A 294 -3.95 -22.03 -11.09
N GLY A 295 -4.21 -21.98 -9.77
CA GLY A 295 -3.32 -22.49 -8.73
C GLY A 295 -1.99 -21.73 -8.67
N LEU A 296 -0.90 -22.37 -8.24
CA LEU A 296 0.40 -21.73 -8.01
C LEU A 296 0.92 -20.87 -9.17
N SER A 297 0.56 -21.18 -10.41
CA SER A 297 0.98 -20.42 -11.60
C SER A 297 0.31 -19.06 -11.66
N ASP A 298 -0.94 -18.97 -11.25
CA ASP A 298 -1.71 -17.72 -11.27
C ASP A 298 -1.50 -16.94 -9.99
N GLU A 299 -1.31 -17.62 -8.85
CA GLU A 299 -0.84 -17.00 -7.62
C GLU A 299 0.46 -16.19 -7.81
N LEU A 300 1.41 -16.72 -8.60
CA LEU A 300 2.66 -16.00 -8.90
C LEU A 300 2.47 -14.78 -9.81
N LYS A 301 1.32 -14.63 -10.48
CA LYS A 301 1.01 -13.43 -11.28
C LYS A 301 0.43 -12.29 -10.44
N GLU A 302 -0.04 -12.58 -9.24
CA GLU A 302 -0.57 -11.61 -8.29
C GLU A 302 0.53 -10.87 -7.52
N TRP A 303 1.79 -11.34 -7.62
CA TRP A 303 2.98 -10.73 -7.06
C TRP A 303 3.54 -9.73 -8.08
#